data_995f5c4ff2b1a372b6fc02a07db1ac82
#
_entry.id   995f5c4ff2b1a372b6fc02a07db1ac82
#
_cell.length_a   1.000
_cell.length_b   1.000
_cell.length_c   1.000
_cell.angle_alpha   90.00
_cell.angle_beta   90.00
_cell.angle_gamma   90.00
#
_symmetry.space_group_name_H-M   'P 1'
#
loop_
_entity.id
_entity.type
_entity.pdbx_description
1 polymer ?
#
loop_
_entity_poly.entity_id
_entity_poly.type
_entity_poly.pdbx_seq_one_letter_code
_entity_poly.pdbx_strand_id
1 'polypeptide(L)'
;MTRINTHFAAALFCFFSFSLRAMSQASQMLIDCNQFDNVTGTSSYLSNRDTVLSTLRNRSSIGSYSNATAGLSPNTIYGMFLCRGDLNRTSCSDCVNATTLEIYKSCFYHKSALVFSNECIVRYSNFSFFTLVEDIPNTARFSPRSSFDSPQFFNRTLLEKLDELILRAPLSLSLPVPYFVEDQEHVTQLEGSYYLHAMVQCSPDLDPRNCTVCLRFAVKRLSECCSHAQFARIFFTKCLITFEISDLQPNVTSLGVKKGESHYI
;
A
#
# COMPACT_ATOMS: atom_id res chain seq x y z
N MET A 1 44.60 35.88 -7.57
CA MET A 1 43.96 35.19 -6.44
C MET A 1 42.49 35.54 -6.45
N THR A 2 41.67 34.70 -7.07
CA THR A 2 40.24 34.90 -7.24
C THR A 2 39.52 34.43 -5.99
N ARG A 3 38.83 35.35 -5.29
CA ARG A 3 37.95 35.03 -4.15
C ARG A 3 36.71 34.29 -4.70
N ILE A 4 36.66 32.99 -4.46
CA ILE A 4 35.47 32.18 -4.70
C ILE A 4 34.41 32.60 -3.69
N ASN A 5 33.25 33.04 -4.19
CA ASN A 5 32.16 33.61 -3.42
C ASN A 5 31.52 32.49 -2.57
N THR A 6 31.73 32.51 -1.27
CA THR A 6 31.25 31.49 -0.29
C THR A 6 29.74 31.27 -0.32
N HIS A 7 28.97 32.26 -0.81
CA HIS A 7 27.51 32.14 -0.98
C HIS A 7 27.10 31.23 -2.14
N PHE A 8 27.94 31.13 -3.20
CA PHE A 8 27.67 30.20 -4.31
C PHE A 8 27.92 28.73 -3.94
N ALA A 9 28.92 28.47 -3.10
CA ALA A 9 29.20 27.12 -2.64
C ALA A 9 28.12 26.61 -1.67
N ALA A 10 27.60 27.49 -0.79
CA ALA A 10 26.51 27.14 0.13
C ALA A 10 25.19 26.83 -0.59
N ALA A 11 24.85 27.59 -1.65
CA ALA A 11 23.66 27.37 -2.45
C ALA A 11 23.72 26.04 -3.23
N LEU A 12 24.88 25.70 -3.80
CA LEU A 12 25.09 24.42 -4.49
C LEU A 12 25.00 23.23 -3.54
N PHE A 13 25.50 23.36 -2.30
CA PHE A 13 25.41 22.30 -1.29
C PHE A 13 23.97 22.06 -0.82
N CYS A 14 23.17 23.12 -0.66
CA CYS A 14 21.75 23.00 -0.33
C CYS A 14 20.94 22.33 -1.45
N PHE A 15 21.19 22.64 -2.70
CA PHE A 15 20.51 21.99 -3.83
C PHE A 15 20.89 20.51 -3.95
N PHE A 16 22.15 20.13 -3.72
CA PHE A 16 22.56 18.73 -3.73
C PHE A 16 21.99 17.94 -2.54
N SER A 17 21.86 18.53 -1.37
CA SER A 17 21.27 17.90 -0.19
C SER A 17 19.76 17.66 -0.34
N PHE A 18 19.05 18.54 -1.04
CA PHE A 18 17.63 18.37 -1.34
C PHE A 18 17.39 17.27 -2.39
N SER A 19 18.25 17.19 -3.41
CA SER A 19 18.15 16.15 -4.45
C SER A 19 18.45 14.74 -3.90
N LEU A 20 19.35 14.61 -2.93
CA LEU A 20 19.69 13.32 -2.30
C LEU A 20 18.58 12.79 -1.36
N ARG A 21 17.77 13.68 -0.75
CA ARG A 21 16.62 13.25 0.07
C ARG A 21 15.42 12.79 -0.78
N ALA A 22 15.26 13.29 -1.99
CA ALA A 22 14.20 12.88 -2.90
C ALA A 22 14.42 11.47 -3.51
N MET A 23 15.64 10.95 -3.51
CA MET A 23 15.97 9.63 -4.08
C MET A 23 15.91 8.47 -3.07
N SER A 24 15.58 8.70 -1.81
CA SER A 24 15.61 7.67 -0.76
C SER A 24 14.27 6.95 -0.49
N GLN A 25 13.23 7.24 -1.25
CA GLN A 25 11.99 6.45 -1.22
C GLN A 25 11.88 5.58 -2.47
N ALA A 26 12.88 4.76 -2.73
CA ALA A 26 12.65 3.58 -3.57
C ALA A 26 11.55 2.76 -2.89
N SER A 27 10.36 2.75 -3.49
CA SER A 27 9.24 1.95 -3.00
C SER A 27 9.74 0.51 -2.87
N GLN A 28 9.84 0.01 -1.63
CA GLN A 28 10.25 -1.37 -1.40
C GLN A 28 9.17 -2.27 -1.99
N MET A 29 9.40 -2.78 -3.19
CA MET A 29 8.55 -3.78 -3.82
C MET A 29 8.96 -5.15 -3.31
N LEU A 30 7.98 -5.98 -2.94
CA LEU A 30 8.18 -7.40 -2.75
C LEU A 30 7.77 -8.10 -4.04
N ILE A 31 8.71 -8.81 -4.64
CA ILE A 31 8.55 -9.47 -5.92
C ILE A 31 8.58 -10.97 -5.70
N ASP A 32 7.54 -11.65 -6.16
CA ASP A 32 7.44 -13.10 -6.18
C ASP A 32 7.32 -13.57 -7.62
N CYS A 33 8.42 -14.09 -8.17
CA CYS A 33 8.45 -14.76 -9.46
C CYS A 33 8.39 -16.28 -9.21
N ASN A 34 7.38 -16.96 -9.73
CA ASN A 34 7.31 -18.41 -9.60
C ASN A 34 8.54 -19.09 -10.22
N GLN A 35 9.45 -19.57 -9.39
CA GLN A 35 10.74 -20.13 -9.79
C GLN A 35 10.63 -21.51 -10.45
N PHE A 36 9.49 -22.18 -10.33
CA PHE A 36 9.31 -23.56 -10.79
C PHE A 36 8.78 -23.68 -12.21
N ASP A 37 8.36 -22.58 -12.84
CA ASP A 37 7.68 -22.62 -14.13
C ASP A 37 8.20 -21.52 -15.07
N ASN A 38 9.31 -21.83 -15.74
CA ASN A 38 9.95 -20.90 -16.67
C ASN A 38 9.38 -21.03 -18.08
N VAL A 39 9.36 -19.92 -18.80
CA VAL A 39 9.01 -19.88 -20.22
C VAL A 39 10.17 -20.42 -21.03
N THR A 40 10.01 -21.59 -21.62
CA THR A 40 10.93 -22.14 -22.59
C THR A 40 10.52 -21.66 -24.00
N GLY A 41 11.11 -20.57 -24.43
CA GLY A 41 11.31 -20.26 -25.84
C GLY A 41 10.14 -19.90 -26.73
N THR A 42 8.89 -19.68 -26.24
CA THR A 42 7.78 -19.32 -27.14
C THR A 42 7.49 -17.82 -27.12
N SER A 43 7.72 -17.18 -28.25
CA SER A 43 7.40 -15.76 -28.49
C SER A 43 5.93 -15.42 -28.20
N SER A 44 4.98 -16.33 -28.42
CA SER A 44 3.55 -16.11 -28.21
C SER A 44 3.17 -15.94 -26.73
N TYR A 45 3.79 -16.70 -25.81
CA TYR A 45 3.54 -16.53 -24.39
C TYR A 45 3.99 -15.14 -23.90
N LEU A 46 5.21 -14.75 -24.24
CA LEU A 46 5.76 -13.44 -23.87
C LEU A 46 4.95 -12.28 -24.48
N SER A 47 4.53 -12.42 -25.75
CA SER A 47 3.67 -11.44 -26.41
C SER A 47 2.31 -11.29 -25.71
N ASN A 48 1.68 -12.40 -25.30
CA ASN A 48 0.43 -12.35 -24.55
C ASN A 48 0.60 -11.70 -23.16
N ARG A 49 1.69 -12.03 -22.44
CA ARG A 49 2.04 -11.35 -21.19
C ARG A 49 2.19 -9.85 -21.39
N ASP A 50 2.93 -9.44 -22.40
CA ASP A 50 3.17 -8.03 -22.70
C ASP A 50 1.87 -7.30 -23.05
N THR A 51 0.96 -7.98 -23.77
CA THR A 51 -0.39 -7.50 -24.05
C THR A 51 -1.19 -7.29 -22.76
N VAL A 52 -1.18 -8.27 -21.84
CA VAL A 52 -1.85 -8.17 -20.55
C VAL A 52 -1.28 -7.00 -19.74
N LEU A 53 0.05 -6.95 -19.53
CA LEU A 53 0.69 -5.91 -18.72
C LEU A 53 0.49 -4.51 -19.30
N SER A 54 0.54 -4.33 -20.64
CA SER A 54 0.24 -3.04 -21.28
C SER A 54 -1.22 -2.65 -21.12
N THR A 55 -2.15 -3.59 -21.20
CA THR A 55 -3.58 -3.36 -20.96
C THR A 55 -3.83 -2.92 -19.51
N LEU A 56 -3.18 -3.53 -18.53
CA LEU A 56 -3.27 -3.15 -17.14
C LEU A 56 -2.75 -1.72 -16.91
N ARG A 57 -1.59 -1.36 -17.48
CA ARG A 57 -1.08 0.01 -17.43
C ARG A 57 -2.07 1.04 -17.99
N ASN A 58 -2.62 0.78 -19.16
CA ASN A 58 -3.57 1.69 -19.79
C ASN A 58 -4.84 1.88 -18.93
N ARG A 59 -5.32 0.81 -18.29
CA ARG A 59 -6.53 0.84 -17.47
C ARG A 59 -6.31 1.45 -16.08
N SER A 60 -5.07 1.52 -15.58
CA SER A 60 -4.76 2.09 -14.27
C SER A 60 -5.00 3.60 -14.18
N SER A 61 -5.02 4.31 -15.32
CA SER A 61 -5.43 5.72 -15.38
C SER A 61 -6.94 5.94 -15.25
N ILE A 62 -7.74 4.85 -15.37
CA ILE A 62 -9.20 4.92 -15.37
C ILE A 62 -9.80 4.47 -14.04
N GLY A 63 -9.23 3.46 -13.39
CA GLY A 63 -9.77 2.89 -12.16
C GLY A 63 -8.70 2.33 -11.23
N SER A 64 -9.09 2.04 -9.99
CA SER A 64 -8.22 1.43 -8.96
C SER A 64 -8.05 -0.08 -9.10
N TYR A 65 -8.84 -0.72 -9.96
CA TYR A 65 -8.79 -2.14 -10.26
C TYR A 65 -9.07 -2.40 -11.73
N SER A 66 -8.36 -3.35 -12.30
CA SER A 66 -8.75 -3.99 -13.55
C SER A 66 -8.09 -5.35 -13.68
N ASN A 67 -8.71 -6.21 -14.52
CA ASN A 67 -8.14 -7.46 -14.98
C ASN A 67 -8.05 -7.49 -16.50
N ALA A 68 -7.24 -8.40 -17.02
CA ALA A 68 -7.07 -8.63 -18.45
C ALA A 68 -6.72 -10.09 -18.73
N THR A 69 -7.11 -10.57 -19.89
CA THR A 69 -6.73 -11.90 -20.39
C THR A 69 -6.28 -11.76 -21.84
N ALA A 70 -5.21 -12.46 -22.22
CA ALA A 70 -4.73 -12.51 -23.59
C ALA A 70 -4.26 -13.90 -23.98
N GLY A 71 -4.37 -14.23 -25.27
CA GLY A 71 -3.96 -15.52 -25.85
C GLY A 71 -4.98 -16.63 -25.70
N LEU A 72 -4.63 -17.77 -26.29
CA LEU A 72 -5.40 -19.02 -26.26
C LEU A 72 -4.53 -20.11 -25.61
N SER A 73 -5.19 -21.12 -25.03
CA SER A 73 -4.51 -22.30 -24.49
C SER A 73 -3.54 -22.93 -25.50
N PRO A 74 -2.29 -23.28 -25.08
CA PRO A 74 -1.75 -23.28 -23.74
C PRO A 74 -1.06 -21.95 -23.31
N ASN A 75 -1.12 -20.90 -24.11
CA ASN A 75 -0.42 -19.63 -23.90
C ASN A 75 -1.32 -18.50 -23.35
N THR A 76 -2.45 -18.86 -22.73
CA THR A 76 -3.34 -17.88 -22.09
C THR A 76 -2.68 -17.25 -20.87
N ILE A 77 -2.76 -15.93 -20.77
CA ILE A 77 -2.28 -15.15 -19.65
C ILE A 77 -3.44 -14.39 -19.02
N TYR A 78 -3.51 -14.46 -17.71
CA TYR A 78 -4.42 -13.71 -16.85
C TYR A 78 -3.63 -12.68 -16.08
N GLY A 79 -4.15 -11.47 -15.93
CA GLY A 79 -3.49 -10.43 -15.15
C GLY A 79 -4.47 -9.54 -14.44
N MET A 80 -4.03 -8.93 -13.34
CA MET A 80 -4.78 -7.90 -12.61
C MET A 80 -3.86 -6.89 -11.97
N PHE A 81 -4.41 -5.71 -11.67
CA PHE A 81 -3.87 -4.82 -10.66
C PHE A 81 -4.97 -4.44 -9.67
N LEU A 82 -4.55 -4.08 -8.46
CA LEU A 82 -5.37 -3.48 -7.41
C LEU A 82 -4.56 -2.36 -6.76
N CYS A 83 -5.02 -1.12 -6.89
CA CYS A 83 -4.49 0.01 -6.15
C CYS A 83 -5.26 0.22 -4.85
N ARG A 84 -4.60 0.75 -3.82
CA ARG A 84 -5.29 1.18 -2.61
C ARG A 84 -6.37 2.20 -2.94
N GLY A 85 -7.50 2.10 -2.27
CA GLY A 85 -8.70 2.88 -2.58
C GLY A 85 -8.60 4.36 -2.22
N ASP A 86 -7.69 4.73 -1.31
CA ASP A 86 -7.39 6.11 -0.90
C ASP A 86 -6.49 6.88 -1.89
N LEU A 87 -5.97 6.21 -2.92
CA LEU A 87 -5.08 6.84 -3.89
C LEU A 87 -5.85 7.58 -4.98
N ASN A 88 -5.29 8.69 -5.43
CA ASN A 88 -5.72 9.31 -6.68
C ASN A 88 -5.29 8.48 -7.91
N ARG A 89 -5.89 8.78 -9.06
CA ARG A 89 -5.64 8.03 -10.30
C ARG A 89 -4.20 8.11 -10.79
N THR A 90 -3.54 9.24 -10.60
CA THR A 90 -2.14 9.43 -11.00
C THR A 90 -1.24 8.51 -10.19
N SER A 91 -1.35 8.51 -8.86
CA SER A 91 -0.56 7.64 -7.98
C SER A 91 -0.81 6.16 -8.28
N CYS A 92 -2.06 5.76 -8.55
CA CYS A 92 -2.37 4.39 -8.98
C CYS A 92 -1.67 4.04 -10.29
N SER A 93 -1.78 4.90 -11.31
CA SER A 93 -1.15 4.70 -12.62
C SER A 93 0.37 4.62 -12.50
N ASP A 94 0.99 5.50 -11.73
CA ASP A 94 2.44 5.51 -11.51
C ASP A 94 2.90 4.22 -10.82
N CYS A 95 2.16 3.76 -9.81
CA CYS A 95 2.44 2.49 -9.14
C CYS A 95 2.37 1.30 -10.10
N VAL A 96 1.28 1.17 -10.86
CA VAL A 96 1.11 0.07 -11.83
C VAL A 96 2.18 0.11 -12.91
N ASN A 97 2.54 1.31 -13.41
CA ASN A 97 3.63 1.48 -14.38
C ASN A 97 4.97 1.01 -13.81
N ALA A 98 5.34 1.49 -12.62
CA ALA A 98 6.59 1.12 -11.97
C ALA A 98 6.64 -0.40 -11.68
N THR A 99 5.55 -0.96 -11.17
CA THR A 99 5.45 -2.39 -10.82
C THR A 99 5.52 -3.28 -12.05
N THR A 100 4.86 -2.92 -13.16
CA THR A 100 4.96 -3.69 -14.40
C THR A 100 6.34 -3.62 -15.03
N LEU A 101 7.05 -2.49 -14.93
CA LEU A 101 8.45 -2.37 -15.35
C LEU A 101 9.36 -3.27 -14.52
N GLU A 102 9.09 -3.38 -13.23
CA GLU A 102 9.86 -4.27 -12.36
C GLU A 102 9.62 -5.75 -12.67
N ILE A 103 8.40 -6.12 -13.03
CA ILE A 103 8.10 -7.48 -13.54
C ILE A 103 8.96 -7.81 -14.77
N TYR A 104 9.11 -6.88 -15.71
CA TYR A 104 9.96 -7.10 -16.89
C TYR A 104 11.44 -7.30 -16.55
N LYS A 105 11.94 -6.62 -15.51
CA LYS A 105 13.33 -6.75 -15.09
C LYS A 105 13.59 -8.03 -14.33
N SER A 106 12.74 -8.32 -13.34
CA SER A 106 12.99 -9.36 -12.35
C SER A 106 12.40 -10.72 -12.71
N CYS A 107 11.26 -10.75 -13.45
CA CYS A 107 10.50 -11.97 -13.74
C CYS A 107 10.39 -12.27 -15.24
N PHE A 108 11.39 -11.88 -16.06
CA PHE A 108 11.28 -11.91 -17.52
C PHE A 108 10.90 -13.30 -18.10
N TYR A 109 11.51 -14.36 -17.57
CA TYR A 109 11.30 -15.74 -18.07
C TYR A 109 10.28 -16.55 -17.27
N HIS A 110 9.55 -15.94 -16.33
CA HIS A 110 8.63 -16.66 -15.46
C HIS A 110 7.20 -16.66 -16.03
N LYS A 111 6.48 -17.77 -15.84
CA LYS A 111 5.08 -17.90 -16.26
C LYS A 111 4.09 -17.21 -15.33
N SER A 112 4.52 -16.82 -14.16
CA SER A 112 3.72 -15.99 -13.25
C SER A 112 4.59 -15.07 -12.42
N ALA A 113 4.05 -13.93 -12.08
CA ALA A 113 4.65 -13.01 -11.13
C ALA A 113 3.58 -12.26 -10.35
N LEU A 114 3.92 -11.95 -9.11
CA LEU A 114 3.16 -11.13 -8.20
C LEU A 114 4.10 -10.11 -7.56
N VAL A 115 3.69 -8.85 -7.61
CA VAL A 115 4.44 -7.77 -6.99
C VAL A 115 3.54 -7.01 -6.04
N PHE A 116 3.97 -6.89 -4.79
CA PHE A 116 3.38 -6.03 -3.79
C PHE A 116 4.20 -4.74 -3.68
N SER A 117 3.57 -3.62 -3.94
CA SER A 117 4.08 -2.28 -3.63
C SER A 117 3.35 -1.70 -2.42
N ASN A 118 3.78 -0.52 -1.95
CA ASN A 118 3.04 0.21 -0.90
C ASN A 118 1.65 0.70 -1.35
N GLU A 119 1.45 0.83 -2.65
CA GLU A 119 0.32 1.51 -3.25
C GLU A 119 -0.54 0.61 -4.11
N CYS A 120 0.04 -0.44 -4.69
CA CYS A 120 -0.68 -1.36 -5.57
C CYS A 120 -0.11 -2.78 -5.54
N ILE A 121 -0.95 -3.71 -6.02
CA ILE A 121 -0.61 -5.10 -6.30
C ILE A 121 -0.74 -5.28 -7.80
N VAL A 122 0.24 -5.94 -8.43
CA VAL A 122 0.15 -6.37 -9.83
C VAL A 122 0.50 -7.85 -9.91
N ARG A 123 -0.34 -8.61 -10.60
CA ARG A 123 -0.16 -10.07 -10.79
C ARG A 123 -0.43 -10.45 -12.23
N TYR A 124 0.34 -11.40 -12.75
CA TYR A 124 -0.04 -12.21 -13.91
C TYR A 124 0.25 -13.69 -13.67
N SER A 125 -0.46 -14.56 -14.40
CA SER A 125 -0.27 -16.01 -14.33
C SER A 125 -0.79 -16.68 -15.61
N ASN A 126 -0.28 -17.86 -15.90
CA ASN A 126 -0.82 -18.79 -16.92
C ASN A 126 -2.06 -19.56 -16.43
N PHE A 127 -2.39 -19.47 -15.15
CA PHE A 127 -3.63 -20.02 -14.58
C PHE A 127 -4.56 -18.90 -14.14
N SER A 128 -5.86 -19.10 -14.34
CA SER A 128 -6.85 -18.15 -13.85
C SER A 128 -6.88 -18.15 -12.32
N PHE A 129 -6.75 -16.98 -11.74
CA PHE A 129 -6.86 -16.73 -10.30
C PHE A 129 -8.00 -15.74 -9.98
N PHE A 130 -8.81 -15.41 -10.96
CA PHE A 130 -9.97 -14.53 -10.75
C PHE A 130 -10.95 -15.21 -9.81
N THR A 131 -11.58 -14.41 -8.93
CA THR A 131 -12.53 -14.84 -7.90
C THR A 131 -11.97 -15.77 -6.82
N LEU A 132 -10.69 -16.15 -6.89
CA LEU A 132 -10.07 -17.02 -5.89
C LEU A 132 -9.56 -16.22 -4.68
N VAL A 133 -9.73 -16.79 -3.49
CA VAL A 133 -9.10 -16.33 -2.24
C VAL A 133 -7.92 -17.23 -1.94
N GLU A 134 -6.76 -16.62 -1.75
CA GLU A 134 -5.52 -17.30 -1.41
C GLU A 134 -4.96 -16.67 -0.11
N ASP A 135 -4.51 -17.48 0.81
CA ASP A 135 -3.88 -17.03 2.07
C ASP A 135 -2.36 -16.82 1.93
N ILE A 136 -1.78 -17.33 0.87
CA ILE A 136 -0.39 -17.14 0.46
C ILE A 136 -0.32 -16.93 -1.07
N PRO A 137 0.66 -16.10 -1.55
CA PRO A 137 1.56 -15.27 -0.77
C PRO A 137 0.88 -14.05 -0.15
N ASN A 138 1.44 -13.58 0.95
CA ASN A 138 1.03 -12.34 1.60
C ASN A 138 2.26 -11.58 2.08
N THR A 139 2.10 -10.29 2.40
CA THR A 139 3.17 -9.49 2.97
C THR A 139 2.64 -8.53 4.04
N ALA A 140 3.49 -8.23 5.01
CA ALA A 140 3.23 -7.26 6.06
C ALA A 140 4.35 -6.22 6.10
N ARG A 141 3.97 -4.96 6.19
CA ARG A 141 4.86 -3.83 6.43
C ARG A 141 4.36 -3.07 7.63
N PHE A 142 5.24 -2.82 8.57
CA PHE A 142 4.87 -2.14 9.80
C PHE A 142 6.06 -1.38 10.38
N SER A 143 5.76 -0.37 11.19
CA SER A 143 6.74 0.30 12.04
C SER A 143 6.44 0.00 13.51
N PRO A 144 7.44 -0.38 14.30
CA PRO A 144 7.25 -0.56 15.73
C PRO A 144 6.87 0.77 16.38
N ARG A 145 6.07 0.72 17.43
CA ARG A 145 5.70 1.87 18.23
C ARG A 145 6.73 2.05 19.34
N SER A 146 7.17 3.29 19.55
CA SER A 146 8.25 3.59 20.47
C SER A 146 7.83 3.67 21.95
N SER A 147 6.55 3.88 22.28
CA SER A 147 6.03 3.87 23.65
C SER A 147 4.51 3.90 23.73
N PHE A 148 3.89 2.86 24.25
CA PHE A 148 2.55 2.89 24.82
C PHE A 148 2.46 1.83 25.92
N ASP A 149 1.98 2.27 27.09
CA ASP A 149 2.02 1.45 28.30
C ASP A 149 0.92 0.39 28.38
N SER A 150 0.01 0.30 27.40
CA SER A 150 -1.04 -0.74 27.40
C SER A 150 -1.29 -1.37 26.03
N PRO A 151 -0.45 -2.35 25.63
CA PRO A 151 -0.60 -3.04 24.34
C PRO A 151 -1.93 -3.77 24.18
N GLN A 152 -2.51 -4.27 25.26
CA GLN A 152 -3.75 -5.06 25.22
C GLN A 152 -4.98 -4.23 24.86
N PHE A 153 -5.06 -3.02 25.39
CA PHE A 153 -6.20 -2.13 25.11
C PHE A 153 -6.19 -1.64 23.67
N PHE A 154 -5.03 -1.28 23.17
CA PHE A 154 -4.84 -0.87 21.79
C PHE A 154 -5.27 -1.99 20.81
N ASN A 155 -4.81 -3.22 21.04
CA ASN A 155 -5.17 -4.36 20.19
C ASN A 155 -6.68 -4.58 20.14
N ARG A 156 -7.37 -4.42 21.26
CA ARG A 156 -8.82 -4.58 21.32
C ARG A 156 -9.52 -3.53 20.47
N THR A 157 -9.19 -2.24 20.65
CA THR A 157 -9.80 -1.13 19.90
C THR A 157 -9.55 -1.27 18.40
N LEU A 158 -8.32 -1.62 18.00
CA LEU A 158 -7.99 -1.86 16.60
C LEU A 158 -8.79 -3.02 16.01
N LEU A 159 -8.88 -4.15 16.72
CA LEU A 159 -9.62 -5.32 16.23
C LEU A 159 -11.13 -5.05 16.14
N GLU A 160 -11.72 -4.35 17.11
CA GLU A 160 -13.13 -3.92 17.06
C GLU A 160 -13.40 -3.00 15.86
N LYS A 161 -12.50 -2.04 15.58
CA LYS A 161 -12.58 -1.17 14.39
C LYS A 161 -12.45 -1.96 13.10
N LEU A 162 -11.49 -2.85 12.99
CA LEU A 162 -11.33 -3.69 11.80
C LEU A 162 -12.52 -4.62 11.59
N ASP A 163 -13.11 -5.17 12.64
CA ASP A 163 -14.31 -6.00 12.55
C ASP A 163 -15.50 -5.21 12.01
N GLU A 164 -15.69 -3.97 12.46
CA GLU A 164 -16.70 -3.06 11.89
C GLU A 164 -16.49 -2.82 10.40
N LEU A 165 -15.26 -2.47 9.99
CA LEU A 165 -14.93 -2.18 8.59
C LEU A 165 -15.10 -3.43 7.71
N ILE A 166 -14.72 -4.62 8.19
CA ILE A 166 -14.90 -5.89 7.49
C ILE A 166 -16.37 -6.22 7.22
N LEU A 167 -17.28 -5.85 8.13
CA LEU A 167 -18.70 -6.03 7.91
C LEU A 167 -19.26 -5.04 6.88
N ARG A 168 -18.67 -3.84 6.78
CA ARG A 168 -19.09 -2.79 5.84
C ARG A 168 -18.56 -2.99 4.43
N ALA A 169 -17.32 -3.52 4.27
CA ALA A 169 -16.66 -3.63 2.97
C ALA A 169 -17.46 -4.42 1.93
N PRO A 170 -18.04 -5.61 2.21
CA PRO A 170 -18.82 -6.35 1.23
C PRO A 170 -20.11 -5.63 0.79
N LEU A 171 -20.60 -4.67 1.57
CA LEU A 171 -21.79 -3.90 1.28
C LEU A 171 -21.49 -2.65 0.41
N SER A 172 -20.23 -2.31 0.24
CA SER A 172 -19.78 -1.09 -0.45
C SER A 172 -19.52 -1.27 -1.96
N LEU A 173 -20.07 -2.31 -2.59
CA LEU A 173 -19.85 -2.61 -4.00
C LEU A 173 -20.27 -1.49 -4.96
N SER A 174 -21.29 -0.72 -4.61
CA SER A 174 -21.81 0.39 -5.41
C SER A 174 -21.07 1.73 -5.22
N LEU A 175 -20.07 1.78 -4.36
CA LEU A 175 -19.26 2.97 -4.14
C LEU A 175 -18.30 3.22 -5.31
N PRO A 176 -17.79 4.45 -5.48
CA PRO A 176 -16.82 4.78 -6.52
C PRO A 176 -15.58 3.88 -6.54
N VAL A 177 -15.17 3.39 -5.36
CA VAL A 177 -14.15 2.34 -5.20
C VAL A 177 -14.82 1.15 -4.51
N PRO A 178 -15.19 0.12 -5.26
CA PRO A 178 -15.87 -1.05 -4.71
C PRO A 178 -15.06 -1.75 -3.64
N TYR A 179 -15.72 -2.23 -2.59
CA TYR A 179 -15.13 -2.96 -1.46
C TYR A 179 -14.01 -2.22 -0.73
N PHE A 180 -13.93 -0.90 -0.87
CA PHE A 180 -13.05 -0.04 -0.08
C PHE A 180 -13.85 0.68 1.00
N VAL A 181 -13.40 0.58 2.24
CA VAL A 181 -13.97 1.28 3.40
C VAL A 181 -12.83 1.74 4.29
N GLU A 182 -12.88 2.99 4.67
CA GLU A 182 -11.97 3.60 5.64
C GLU A 182 -12.75 4.32 6.73
N ASP A 183 -12.13 4.48 7.89
CA ASP A 183 -12.65 5.26 8.99
C ASP A 183 -11.52 5.78 9.87
N GLN A 184 -11.78 6.93 10.51
CA GLN A 184 -10.90 7.53 11.48
C GLN A 184 -11.65 7.75 12.79
N GLU A 185 -11.09 7.26 13.88
CA GLU A 185 -11.66 7.35 15.21
C GLU A 185 -10.72 8.06 16.16
N HIS A 186 -11.28 8.96 16.98
CA HIS A 186 -10.58 9.56 18.10
C HIS A 186 -10.73 8.66 19.32
N VAL A 187 -9.62 8.08 19.76
CA VAL A 187 -9.58 7.17 20.90
C VAL A 187 -9.01 7.92 22.12
N THR A 188 -9.80 7.98 23.20
CA THR A 188 -9.39 8.58 24.46
C THR A 188 -9.13 7.48 25.48
N GLN A 189 -7.96 7.51 26.11
CA GLN A 189 -7.52 6.59 27.16
C GLN A 189 -7.02 7.34 28.38
N LEU A 190 -6.81 6.65 29.49
CA LEU A 190 -6.26 7.26 30.73
C LEU A 190 -4.85 7.87 30.51
N GLU A 191 -4.10 7.31 29.59
CA GLU A 191 -2.68 7.65 29.31
C GLU A 191 -2.52 8.63 28.14
N GLY A 192 -3.61 9.02 27.48
CA GLY A 192 -3.58 9.97 26.36
C GLY A 192 -4.67 9.70 25.31
N SER A 193 -4.66 10.53 24.30
CA SER A 193 -5.59 10.40 23.17
C SER A 193 -4.83 10.31 21.85
N TYR A 194 -5.38 9.58 20.92
CA TYR A 194 -4.81 9.41 19.58
C TYR A 194 -5.91 9.27 18.53
N TYR A 195 -5.55 9.47 17.26
CA TYR A 195 -6.41 9.09 16.13
C TYR A 195 -5.98 7.72 15.61
N LEU A 196 -6.95 6.82 15.49
CA LEU A 196 -6.82 5.56 14.80
C LEU A 196 -7.46 5.70 13.43
N HIS A 197 -6.65 5.71 12.37
CA HIS A 197 -7.12 5.60 11.00
C HIS A 197 -6.96 4.15 10.53
N ALA A 198 -8.03 3.55 10.03
CA ALA A 198 -8.01 2.18 9.54
C ALA A 198 -8.76 2.09 8.21
N MET A 199 -8.29 1.23 7.31
CA MET A 199 -8.96 0.92 6.07
C MET A 199 -8.85 -0.56 5.72
N VAL A 200 -9.87 -1.05 5.04
CA VAL A 200 -9.94 -2.40 4.47
C VAL A 200 -10.38 -2.33 3.03
N GLN A 201 -9.87 -3.22 2.20
CA GLN A 201 -10.24 -3.27 0.79
C GLN A 201 -10.16 -4.69 0.26
N CYS A 202 -11.10 -5.05 -0.62
CA CYS A 202 -11.03 -6.27 -1.42
C CYS A 202 -10.92 -5.94 -2.91
N SER A 203 -10.40 -6.90 -3.66
CA SER A 203 -10.46 -6.90 -5.12
C SER A 203 -11.92 -7.04 -5.59
N PRO A 204 -12.39 -6.18 -6.51
CA PRO A 204 -13.79 -6.18 -6.96
C PRO A 204 -14.27 -7.46 -7.67
N ASP A 205 -13.36 -8.35 -8.02
CA ASP A 205 -13.71 -9.66 -8.62
C ASP A 205 -14.04 -10.75 -7.58
N LEU A 206 -13.89 -10.46 -6.29
CA LEU A 206 -14.40 -11.34 -5.23
C LEU A 206 -15.90 -11.13 -5.02
N ASP A 207 -16.60 -12.20 -4.67
CA ASP A 207 -17.93 -12.06 -4.09
C ASP A 207 -17.85 -11.56 -2.63
N PRO A 208 -18.95 -11.08 -2.04
CA PRO A 208 -18.99 -10.53 -0.67
C PRO A 208 -18.47 -11.49 0.40
N ARG A 209 -18.73 -12.79 0.28
CA ARG A 209 -18.28 -13.81 1.23
C ARG A 209 -16.78 -14.00 1.14
N ASN A 210 -16.26 -14.12 -0.07
CA ASN A 210 -14.82 -14.28 -0.31
C ASN A 210 -14.04 -13.02 0.09
N CYS A 211 -14.60 -11.83 -0.09
CA CYS A 211 -14.04 -10.59 0.46
C CYS A 211 -13.88 -10.68 1.99
N THR A 212 -14.94 -11.06 2.71
CA THR A 212 -14.87 -11.25 4.18
C THR A 212 -13.83 -12.27 4.58
N VAL A 213 -13.74 -13.41 3.90
CA VAL A 213 -12.75 -14.46 4.17
C VAL A 213 -11.32 -13.92 4.00
N CYS A 214 -11.05 -13.23 2.90
CA CYS A 214 -9.73 -12.63 2.63
C CYS A 214 -9.33 -11.64 3.73
N LEU A 215 -10.24 -10.73 4.11
CA LEU A 215 -9.97 -9.75 5.17
C LEU A 215 -9.75 -10.42 6.54
N ARG A 216 -10.41 -11.53 6.84
CA ARG A 216 -10.15 -12.31 8.06
C ARG A 216 -8.75 -12.94 8.07
N PHE A 217 -8.24 -13.40 6.93
CA PHE A 217 -6.84 -13.82 6.81
C PHE A 217 -5.89 -12.65 7.10
N ALA A 218 -6.21 -11.46 6.60
CA ALA A 218 -5.38 -10.28 6.83
C ALA A 218 -5.38 -9.85 8.31
N VAL A 219 -6.50 -9.92 9.03
CA VAL A 219 -6.57 -9.68 10.49
C VAL A 219 -5.76 -10.70 11.26
N LYS A 220 -5.87 -11.98 10.91
CA LYS A 220 -5.06 -13.03 11.53
C LYS A 220 -3.56 -12.72 11.36
N ARG A 221 -3.13 -12.39 10.13
CA ARG A 221 -1.74 -12.02 9.84
C ARG A 221 -1.28 -10.79 10.63
N LEU A 222 -2.15 -9.77 10.75
CA LEU A 222 -1.89 -8.58 11.55
C LEU A 222 -1.62 -8.94 13.02
N SER A 223 -2.45 -9.80 13.61
CA SER A 223 -2.29 -10.23 15.01
C SER A 223 -0.98 -10.99 15.25
N GLU A 224 -0.50 -11.72 14.24
CA GLU A 224 0.75 -12.49 14.33
C GLU A 224 2.00 -11.62 14.24
N CYS A 225 2.00 -10.55 13.41
CA CYS A 225 3.21 -9.78 13.11
C CYS A 225 3.27 -8.40 13.78
N CYS A 226 2.12 -7.77 14.01
CA CYS A 226 2.09 -6.32 14.01
C CYS A 226 1.24 -5.74 15.15
N SER A 227 0.96 -6.52 16.18
CA SER A 227 0.11 -6.14 17.32
C SER A 227 0.61 -4.92 18.12
N HIS A 228 1.87 -4.55 17.97
CA HIS A 228 2.50 -3.40 18.64
C HIS A 228 2.99 -2.33 17.66
N ALA A 229 2.47 -2.33 16.44
CA ALA A 229 2.88 -1.38 15.42
C ALA A 229 2.17 -0.03 15.59
N GLN A 230 2.85 1.07 15.23
CA GLN A 230 2.24 2.38 15.08
C GLN A 230 1.48 2.46 13.75
N PHE A 231 2.01 1.81 12.73
CA PHE A 231 1.28 1.58 11.50
C PHE A 231 1.55 0.17 10.98
N ALA A 232 0.58 -0.40 10.28
CA ALA A 232 0.81 -1.60 9.50
C ALA A 232 -0.01 -1.61 8.20
N ARG A 233 0.56 -2.29 7.20
CA ARG A 233 -0.08 -2.60 5.92
C ARG A 233 0.08 -4.08 5.67
N ILE A 234 -1.04 -4.77 5.57
CA ILE A 234 -1.11 -6.20 5.32
C ILE A 234 -1.73 -6.40 3.95
N PHE A 235 -0.97 -7.00 3.04
CA PHE A 235 -1.41 -7.27 1.68
C PHE A 235 -1.53 -8.77 1.46
N PHE A 236 -2.67 -9.18 0.96
CA PHE A 236 -2.93 -10.46 0.32
C PHE A 236 -3.12 -10.24 -1.17
N THR A 237 -3.16 -11.30 -1.96
CA THR A 237 -3.31 -11.20 -3.41
C THR A 237 -4.60 -10.48 -3.83
N LYS A 238 -5.65 -10.54 -3.02
CA LYS A 238 -7.00 -10.06 -3.32
C LYS A 238 -7.61 -9.11 -2.27
N CYS A 239 -6.91 -8.82 -1.20
CA CYS A 239 -7.37 -7.87 -0.19
C CYS A 239 -6.21 -7.24 0.56
N LEU A 240 -6.51 -6.17 1.25
CA LEU A 240 -5.55 -5.47 2.10
C LEU A 240 -6.23 -4.84 3.32
N ILE A 241 -5.45 -4.71 4.38
CA ILE A 241 -5.79 -3.95 5.58
C ILE A 241 -4.64 -2.97 5.84
N THR A 242 -4.97 -1.75 6.21
CA THR A 242 -4.00 -0.82 6.78
C THR A 242 -4.55 -0.16 8.02
N PHE A 243 -3.66 0.20 8.93
CA PHE A 243 -3.97 1.13 10.00
C PHE A 243 -2.78 2.02 10.30
N GLU A 244 -3.07 3.18 10.85
CA GLU A 244 -2.09 4.16 11.31
C GLU A 244 -2.62 4.87 12.55
N ILE A 245 -1.72 5.10 13.50
CA ILE A 245 -1.99 5.85 14.72
C ILE A 245 -1.21 7.14 14.66
N SER A 246 -1.91 8.26 14.85
CA SER A 246 -1.32 9.57 15.01
C SER A 246 -1.62 10.11 16.40
N ASP A 247 -0.58 10.45 17.14
CA ASP A 247 -0.72 11.09 18.44
C ASP A 247 -1.30 12.50 18.25
N LEU A 248 -2.19 12.91 19.15
CA LEU A 248 -2.59 14.30 19.24
C LEU A 248 -1.34 15.10 19.64
N GLN A 249 -0.82 15.91 18.72
CA GLN A 249 0.18 16.89 19.11
C GLN A 249 -0.47 17.82 20.16
N PRO A 250 0.11 18.01 21.35
CA PRO A 250 -0.39 19.02 22.24
C PRO A 250 -0.32 20.35 21.47
N ASN A 251 -1.48 21.01 21.34
CA ASN A 251 -1.53 22.37 20.81
C ASN A 251 -0.53 23.20 21.63
N VAL A 252 0.62 23.50 21.06
CA VAL A 252 1.52 24.51 21.58
C VAL A 252 0.82 25.84 21.33
N THR A 253 -0.16 26.16 22.17
CA THR A 253 -0.65 27.51 22.33
C THR A 253 0.59 28.31 22.74
N SER A 254 1.09 29.14 21.83
CA SER A 254 2.11 30.12 22.08
C SER A 254 1.65 30.99 23.26
N LEU A 255 2.11 30.62 24.44
CA LEU A 255 2.09 31.54 25.59
C LEU A 255 2.96 32.74 25.21
N GLY A 256 2.29 33.78 24.72
CA GLY A 256 2.91 35.05 24.46
C GLY A 256 3.57 35.55 25.74
N VAL A 257 4.89 35.42 25.82
CA VAL A 257 5.69 36.11 26.81
C VAL A 257 5.56 37.60 26.51
N LYS A 258 4.68 38.29 27.24
CA LYS A 258 4.72 39.76 27.33
C LYS A 258 6.04 40.17 27.97
N LYS A 259 6.94 40.73 27.14
CA LYS A 259 8.11 41.44 27.60
C LYS A 259 7.64 42.62 28.49
N GLY A 260 7.88 42.50 29.79
CA GLY A 260 7.67 43.61 30.73
C GLY A 260 8.66 44.72 30.42
N GLU A 261 8.13 45.93 30.13
CA GLU A 261 8.90 47.17 30.13
C GLU A 261 9.31 47.51 31.56
N SER A 262 10.63 47.59 31.80
CA SER A 262 11.21 48.10 33.00
C SER A 262 11.37 49.62 32.88
N HIS A 263 10.55 50.39 33.61
CA HIS A 263 10.79 51.81 33.82
C HIS A 263 11.75 51.96 34.98
N TYR A 264 12.91 52.54 34.75
CA TYR A 264 13.77 53.15 35.79
C TYR A 264 13.35 54.60 35.97
N ILE A 265 13.14 54.95 37.23
CA ILE A 265 13.29 56.33 37.81
C ILE A 265 14.47 56.29 38.75
#